data_2fa4fc82f11cdc14bf4fafdd468c97aa
#
_entry.id   2fa4fc82f11cdc14bf4fafdd468c97aa
#
_cell.length_a   1.000
_cell.length_b   1.000
_cell.length_c   1.000
_cell.angle_alpha   90.00
_cell.angle_beta   90.00
_cell.angle_gamma   90.00
#
_symmetry.space_group_name_H-M   'P 1'
#
loop_
_entity.id
_entity.type
_entity.pdbx_description
1 polymer ?
#
loop_
_entity_poly.entity_id
_entity_poly.type
_entity_poly.pdbx_seq_one_letter_code
_entity_poly.pdbx_strand_id
1 'polypeptide(L)'
;MANPIDFYFDFSSPYGYLASTRIDALAARHGRSVVWRPHLLGAVFKINGQQPLASIPLKGNYTAHDLARSARLLKVPFKLPSKFPIGTPTPSRAFYWVHDREPALAKRLAQALYSAYFAQDRDISSPEATVAIATKVGVDKAELEQALNDPAVKDRLRAEVDAAIARGVFGSPYFVVDGEPFWGSDRLDQLDKWLETGGW
;
A
#
# COMPACT_ATOMS: atom_id res chain seq x y z
N MET A 1 3.91 12.52 -22.72
CA MET A 1 4.26 11.35 -21.88
C MET A 1 2.98 10.64 -21.49
N ALA A 2 2.99 9.31 -21.43
CA ALA A 2 1.80 8.55 -21.01
C ALA A 2 1.49 8.81 -19.51
N ASN A 3 0.20 8.86 -19.15
CA ASN A 3 -0.21 9.12 -17.77
C ASN A 3 0.31 8.03 -16.80
N PRO A 4 0.69 8.37 -15.57
CA PRO A 4 1.07 7.38 -14.58
C PRO A 4 -0.13 6.52 -14.15
N ILE A 5 0.16 5.34 -13.62
CA ILE A 5 -0.83 4.51 -12.94
C ILE A 5 -0.88 4.95 -11.48
N ASP A 6 -2.05 5.30 -10.97
CA ASP A 6 -2.24 5.51 -9.54
C ASP A 6 -2.39 4.15 -8.84
N PHE A 7 -1.55 3.87 -7.86
CA PHE A 7 -1.60 2.67 -7.02
C PHE A 7 -1.93 3.05 -5.58
N TYR A 8 -3.19 2.83 -5.19
CA TYR A 8 -3.67 3.06 -3.83
C TYR A 8 -3.49 1.78 -2.99
N PHE A 9 -2.93 1.93 -1.80
CA PHE A 9 -2.66 0.81 -0.92
C PHE A 9 -2.70 1.19 0.56
N ASP A 10 -2.95 0.22 1.43
CA ASP A 10 -2.81 0.34 2.87
C ASP A 10 -1.71 -0.61 3.34
N PHE A 11 -0.81 -0.16 4.20
CA PHE A 11 0.27 -1.00 4.74
C PHE A 11 -0.24 -2.21 5.55
N SER A 12 -1.51 -2.20 5.98
CA SER A 12 -2.17 -3.35 6.61
C SER A 12 -2.82 -4.30 5.60
N SER A 13 -2.71 -4.03 4.29
CA SER A 13 -3.28 -4.89 3.26
C SER A 13 -2.27 -5.91 2.73
N PRO A 14 -2.46 -7.22 3.00
CA PRO A 14 -1.58 -8.25 2.46
C PRO A 14 -1.70 -8.39 0.94
N TYR A 15 -2.88 -8.16 0.35
CA TYR A 15 -3.03 -8.11 -1.10
C TYR A 15 -2.36 -6.86 -1.70
N GLY A 16 -2.34 -5.74 -0.96
CA GLY A 16 -1.54 -4.57 -1.31
C GLY A 16 -0.04 -4.88 -1.34
N TYR A 17 0.45 -5.64 -0.35
CA TYR A 17 1.83 -6.14 -0.34
C TYR A 17 2.15 -6.97 -1.58
N LEU A 18 1.33 -7.99 -1.89
CA LEU A 18 1.55 -8.84 -3.08
C LEU A 18 1.55 -8.02 -4.38
N ALA A 19 0.64 -7.06 -4.50
CA ALA A 19 0.57 -6.19 -5.67
C ALA A 19 1.78 -5.25 -5.78
N SER A 20 2.28 -4.74 -4.66
CA SER A 20 3.43 -3.84 -4.62
C SER A 20 4.70 -4.46 -5.19
N THR A 21 4.83 -5.79 -5.19
CA THR A 21 5.98 -6.49 -5.76
C THR A 21 5.93 -6.61 -7.29
N ARG A 22 4.79 -6.29 -7.92
CA ARG A 22 4.56 -6.51 -9.36
C ARG A 22 4.29 -5.23 -10.13
N ILE A 23 3.63 -4.24 -9.52
CA ILE A 23 3.02 -3.12 -10.24
C ILE A 23 4.04 -2.26 -11.00
N ASP A 24 5.20 -1.95 -10.42
CA ASP A 24 6.21 -1.12 -11.10
C ASP A 24 6.79 -1.83 -12.33
N ALA A 25 7.05 -3.14 -12.23
CA ALA A 25 7.54 -3.94 -13.37
C ALA A 25 6.48 -4.09 -14.46
N LEU A 26 5.20 -4.25 -14.08
CA LEU A 26 4.08 -4.27 -15.01
C LEU A 26 3.99 -2.95 -15.77
N ALA A 27 3.94 -1.83 -15.05
CA ALA A 27 3.85 -0.50 -15.66
C ALA A 27 5.01 -0.19 -16.61
N ALA A 28 6.23 -0.57 -16.22
CA ALA A 28 7.44 -0.35 -17.04
C ALA A 28 7.38 -1.05 -18.40
N ARG A 29 6.75 -2.25 -18.49
CA ARG A 29 6.57 -2.95 -19.78
C ARG A 29 5.74 -2.14 -20.79
N HIS A 30 4.86 -1.28 -20.30
CA HIS A 30 4.00 -0.42 -21.11
C HIS A 30 4.49 1.05 -21.17
N GLY A 31 5.75 1.30 -20.75
CA GLY A 31 6.31 2.67 -20.72
C GLY A 31 5.60 3.61 -19.74
N ARG A 32 4.92 3.06 -18.74
CA ARG A 32 4.22 3.82 -17.69
C ARG A 32 5.03 3.88 -16.40
N SER A 33 4.83 4.94 -15.65
CA SER A 33 5.26 5.05 -14.26
C SER A 33 4.11 4.76 -13.30
N VAL A 34 4.42 4.54 -12.01
CA VAL A 34 3.44 4.31 -10.96
C VAL A 34 3.58 5.38 -9.88
N VAL A 35 2.47 6.01 -9.54
CA VAL A 35 2.35 6.89 -8.37
C VAL A 35 1.78 6.07 -7.22
N TRP A 36 2.59 5.86 -6.20
CA TRP A 36 2.22 5.13 -5.00
C TRP A 36 1.48 6.05 -4.03
N ARG A 37 0.29 5.62 -3.59
CA ARG A 37 -0.62 6.42 -2.76
C ARG A 37 -1.10 5.61 -1.56
N PRO A 38 -0.39 5.61 -0.43
CA PRO A 38 -0.94 4.99 0.78
C PRO A 38 -2.21 5.72 1.22
N HIS A 39 -3.24 4.93 1.52
CA HIS A 39 -4.48 5.42 2.11
C HIS A 39 -4.85 4.55 3.33
N LEU A 40 -5.95 4.89 4.02
CA LEU A 40 -6.33 4.21 5.25
C LEU A 40 -7.64 3.44 5.06
N LEU A 41 -7.58 2.11 4.96
CA LEU A 41 -8.77 1.25 4.87
C LEU A 41 -9.71 1.43 6.06
N GLY A 42 -9.19 1.69 7.26
CA GLY A 42 -10.01 1.96 8.43
C GLY A 42 -10.91 3.20 8.29
N ALA A 43 -10.52 4.21 7.52
CA ALA A 43 -11.36 5.35 7.19
C ALA A 43 -12.47 4.95 6.21
N VAL A 44 -12.13 4.19 5.18
CA VAL A 44 -13.07 3.67 4.18
C VAL A 44 -14.12 2.74 4.80
N PHE A 45 -13.69 1.82 5.66
CA PHE A 45 -14.60 0.88 6.34
C PHE A 45 -15.66 1.56 7.22
N LYS A 46 -15.33 2.72 7.79
CA LYS A 46 -16.31 3.54 8.52
C LYS A 46 -17.42 4.10 7.62
N ILE A 47 -17.12 4.34 6.35
CA ILE A 47 -18.07 4.91 5.39
C ILE A 47 -18.96 3.81 4.79
N ASN A 48 -18.38 2.69 4.40
CA ASN A 48 -19.11 1.64 3.67
C ASN A 48 -19.57 0.46 4.55
N GLY A 49 -19.34 0.52 5.86
CA GLY A 49 -19.76 -0.53 6.80
C GLY A 49 -18.97 -1.84 6.70
N GLN A 50 -17.86 -1.85 5.96
CA GLN A 50 -17.02 -3.04 5.82
C GLN A 50 -16.12 -3.24 7.05
N GLN A 51 -15.56 -4.44 7.14
CA GLN A 51 -14.56 -4.81 8.15
C GLN A 51 -13.45 -5.64 7.49
N PRO A 52 -12.28 -5.76 8.15
CA PRO A 52 -11.20 -6.59 7.63
C PRO A 52 -11.67 -8.02 7.36
N LEU A 53 -11.31 -8.57 6.21
CA LEU A 53 -11.69 -9.94 5.82
C LEU A 53 -11.30 -10.99 6.87
N ALA A 54 -10.18 -10.79 7.55
CA ALA A 54 -9.71 -11.67 8.63
C ALA A 54 -10.67 -11.73 9.82
N SER A 55 -11.50 -10.69 10.03
CA SER A 55 -12.48 -10.61 11.13
C SER A 55 -13.84 -11.20 10.76
N ILE A 56 -14.05 -11.56 9.48
CA ILE A 56 -15.34 -12.12 9.02
C ILE A 56 -15.32 -13.64 9.21
N PRO A 57 -16.30 -14.22 9.94
CA PRO A 57 -16.41 -15.67 10.08
C PRO A 57 -16.37 -16.39 8.72
N LEU A 58 -15.74 -17.53 8.67
CA LEU A 58 -15.47 -18.35 7.48
C LEU A 58 -14.48 -17.69 6.49
N LYS A 59 -14.68 -16.41 6.14
CA LYS A 59 -13.80 -15.69 5.19
C LYS A 59 -12.39 -15.50 5.74
N GLY A 60 -12.22 -15.30 7.04
CA GLY A 60 -10.91 -15.09 7.66
C GLY A 60 -9.97 -16.28 7.43
N ASN A 61 -10.46 -17.50 7.68
CA ASN A 61 -9.68 -18.72 7.46
C ASN A 61 -9.33 -18.91 5.98
N TYR A 62 -10.29 -18.69 5.09
CA TYR A 62 -10.03 -18.74 3.64
C TYR A 62 -8.99 -17.71 3.22
N THR A 63 -9.12 -16.48 3.71
CA THR A 63 -8.18 -15.39 3.38
C THR A 63 -6.75 -15.73 3.77
N ALA A 64 -6.53 -16.28 4.96
CA ALA A 64 -5.20 -16.71 5.41
C ALA A 64 -4.60 -17.79 4.48
N HIS A 65 -5.43 -18.77 4.08
CA HIS A 65 -5.02 -19.82 3.15
C HIS A 65 -4.71 -19.26 1.75
N ASP A 66 -5.58 -18.40 1.25
CA ASP A 66 -5.44 -17.78 -0.09
C ASP A 66 -4.18 -16.91 -0.19
N LEU A 67 -3.91 -16.10 0.82
CA LEU A 67 -2.72 -15.25 0.90
C LEU A 67 -1.43 -16.08 0.86
N ALA A 68 -1.36 -17.16 1.66
CA ALA A 68 -0.19 -18.04 1.67
C ALA A 68 -0.01 -18.73 0.31
N ARG A 69 -1.09 -19.15 -0.34
CA ARG A 69 -1.07 -19.76 -1.68
C ARG A 69 -0.62 -18.75 -2.74
N SER A 70 -1.20 -17.55 -2.73
CA SER A 70 -0.89 -16.48 -3.67
C SER A 70 0.56 -16.00 -3.53
N ALA A 71 1.06 -15.87 -2.31
CA ALA A 71 2.46 -15.51 -2.07
C ALA A 71 3.43 -16.58 -2.61
N ARG A 72 3.13 -17.87 -2.42
CA ARG A 72 3.93 -18.98 -3.00
C ARG A 72 3.92 -18.93 -4.52
N LEU A 73 2.77 -18.72 -5.14
CA LEU A 73 2.64 -18.59 -6.60
C LEU A 73 3.51 -17.45 -7.13
N LEU A 74 3.51 -16.31 -6.43
CA LEU A 74 4.27 -15.12 -6.79
C LEU A 74 5.74 -15.18 -6.34
N LYS A 75 6.14 -16.23 -5.59
CA LYS A 75 7.48 -16.37 -4.98
C LYS A 75 7.84 -15.19 -4.07
N VAL A 76 6.85 -14.62 -3.40
CA VAL A 76 7.01 -13.50 -2.46
C VAL A 76 7.09 -14.06 -1.03
N PRO A 77 8.10 -13.70 -0.24
CA PRO A 77 8.17 -14.08 1.17
C PRO A 77 6.93 -13.55 1.91
N PHE A 78 6.19 -14.44 2.59
CA PHE A 78 4.97 -14.06 3.28
C PHE A 78 4.77 -14.87 4.55
N LYS A 79 4.42 -14.16 5.62
CA LYS A 79 3.92 -14.70 6.88
C LYS A 79 2.76 -13.81 7.32
N LEU A 80 1.61 -14.40 7.65
CA LEU A 80 0.53 -13.63 8.26
C LEU A 80 1.02 -13.09 9.60
N PRO A 81 1.02 -11.75 9.82
CA PRO A 81 1.56 -11.18 11.03
C PRO A 81 0.80 -11.63 12.28
N SER A 82 1.54 -11.81 13.39
CA SER A 82 0.97 -12.20 14.68
C SER A 82 -0.01 -11.14 15.24
N LYS A 83 0.25 -9.85 14.93
CA LYS A 83 -0.65 -8.73 15.20
C LYS A 83 -1.23 -8.24 13.87
N PHE A 84 -2.42 -8.71 13.53
CA PHE A 84 -3.10 -8.37 12.28
C PHE A 84 -4.62 -8.26 12.48
N PRO A 85 -5.31 -7.27 11.92
CA PRO A 85 -4.75 -6.10 11.23
C PRO A 85 -4.20 -5.04 12.20
N ILE A 86 -3.44 -4.06 11.65
CA ILE A 86 -2.91 -2.92 12.41
C ILE A 86 -3.39 -1.59 11.82
N GLY A 87 -3.38 -0.52 12.63
CA GLY A 87 -3.53 0.84 12.14
C GLY A 87 -2.24 1.34 11.49
N THR A 88 -2.34 2.00 10.35
CA THR A 88 -1.19 2.40 9.53
C THR A 88 -1.02 3.91 9.31
N PRO A 89 -1.53 4.82 10.17
CA PRO A 89 -1.30 6.24 9.98
C PRO A 89 0.18 6.62 10.03
N THR A 90 0.96 6.02 10.94
CA THR A 90 2.38 6.33 11.13
C THR A 90 3.22 5.99 9.89
N PRO A 91 3.21 4.75 9.37
CA PRO A 91 3.98 4.43 8.15
C PRO A 91 3.49 5.22 6.94
N SER A 92 2.19 5.54 6.84
CA SER A 92 1.66 6.36 5.74
C SER A 92 2.12 7.81 5.81
N ARG A 93 2.21 8.39 7.00
CA ARG A 93 2.80 9.73 7.21
C ARG A 93 4.27 9.75 6.85
N ALA A 94 5.04 8.76 7.30
CA ALA A 94 6.44 8.62 6.94
C ALA A 94 6.62 8.53 5.42
N PHE A 95 5.78 7.75 4.74
CA PHE A 95 5.80 7.64 3.29
C PHE A 95 5.61 9.01 2.62
N TYR A 96 4.54 9.76 2.95
CA TYR A 96 4.27 11.03 2.29
C TYR A 96 5.33 12.08 2.60
N TRP A 97 5.82 12.13 3.83
CA TRP A 97 6.90 13.05 4.19
C TRP A 97 8.18 12.79 3.38
N VAL A 98 8.54 11.52 3.16
CA VAL A 98 9.68 11.13 2.31
C VAL A 98 9.35 11.38 0.85
N HIS A 99 8.15 11.04 0.39
CA HIS A 99 7.71 11.17 -1.00
C HIS A 99 7.78 12.62 -1.51
N ASP A 100 7.38 13.58 -0.68
CA ASP A 100 7.39 15.00 -1.05
C ASP A 100 8.83 15.56 -1.22
N ARG A 101 9.85 14.79 -0.82
CA ARG A 101 11.29 15.11 -0.95
C ARG A 101 11.99 14.23 -1.97
N GLU A 102 11.80 12.94 -1.88
CA GLU A 102 12.46 11.93 -2.69
C GLU A 102 11.50 10.76 -3.01
N PRO A 103 10.71 10.82 -4.09
CA PRO A 103 9.72 9.80 -4.43
C PRO A 103 10.30 8.38 -4.57
N ALA A 104 11.54 8.26 -5.08
CA ALA A 104 12.20 6.96 -5.22
C ALA A 104 12.54 6.35 -3.85
N LEU A 105 12.99 7.16 -2.89
CA LEU A 105 13.23 6.72 -1.52
C LEU A 105 11.93 6.30 -0.83
N ALA A 106 10.84 7.03 -1.05
CA ALA A 106 9.53 6.68 -0.51
C ALA A 106 9.06 5.30 -0.98
N LYS A 107 9.27 4.94 -2.24
CA LYS A 107 8.97 3.59 -2.74
C LYS A 107 9.82 2.53 -2.04
N ARG A 108 11.13 2.76 -1.88
CA ARG A 108 12.00 1.84 -1.12
C ARG A 108 11.54 1.69 0.33
N LEU A 109 11.14 2.80 0.96
CA LEU A 109 10.57 2.79 2.31
C LEU A 109 9.28 1.96 2.36
N ALA A 110 8.36 2.14 1.43
CA ALA A 110 7.12 1.38 1.37
C ALA A 110 7.37 -0.12 1.24
N GLN A 111 8.29 -0.53 0.37
CA GLN A 111 8.67 -1.93 0.19
C GLN A 111 9.32 -2.51 1.47
N ALA A 112 10.18 -1.73 2.15
CA ALA A 112 10.80 -2.14 3.40
C ALA A 112 9.79 -2.30 4.54
N LEU A 113 8.82 -1.39 4.65
CA LEU A 113 7.72 -1.47 5.62
C LEU A 113 6.84 -2.70 5.37
N TYR A 114 6.44 -2.94 4.14
CA TYR A 114 5.67 -4.13 3.77
C TYR A 114 6.44 -5.42 4.06
N SER A 115 7.71 -5.49 3.70
CA SER A 115 8.57 -6.65 3.99
C SER A 115 8.73 -6.88 5.50
N ALA A 116 8.93 -5.81 6.27
CA ALA A 116 9.02 -5.91 7.73
C ALA A 116 7.74 -6.50 8.33
N TYR A 117 6.58 -6.07 7.84
CA TYR A 117 5.29 -6.51 8.36
C TYR A 117 4.92 -7.91 7.87
N PHE A 118 4.90 -8.16 6.54
CA PHE A 118 4.38 -9.40 5.95
C PHE A 118 5.43 -10.50 5.69
N ALA A 119 6.71 -10.21 5.77
CA ALA A 119 7.73 -11.26 5.64
C ALA A 119 8.47 -11.53 6.96
N GLN A 120 8.57 -10.53 7.86
CA GLN A 120 9.38 -10.62 9.07
C GLN A 120 8.53 -10.58 10.37
N ASP A 121 7.21 -10.48 10.27
CA ASP A 121 6.29 -10.41 11.43
C ASP A 121 6.61 -9.26 12.40
N ARG A 122 7.00 -8.10 11.88
CA ARG A 122 7.31 -6.92 12.67
C ARG A 122 6.15 -5.94 12.64
N ASP A 123 5.63 -5.57 13.80
CA ASP A 123 4.63 -4.51 13.91
C ASP A 123 5.23 -3.17 13.49
N ILE A 124 4.68 -2.55 12.45
CA ILE A 124 5.11 -1.26 11.90
C ILE A 124 4.22 -0.09 12.33
N SER A 125 3.26 -0.31 13.24
CA SER A 125 2.27 0.70 13.61
C SER A 125 2.83 1.81 14.49
N SER A 126 3.93 1.56 15.21
CA SER A 126 4.52 2.55 16.09
C SER A 126 5.52 3.48 15.37
N PRO A 127 5.70 4.71 15.88
CA PRO A 127 6.73 5.64 15.37
C PRO A 127 8.14 5.04 15.42
N GLU A 128 8.50 4.38 16.51
CA GLU A 128 9.84 3.81 16.72
C GLU A 128 10.14 2.72 15.68
N ALA A 129 9.18 1.82 15.43
CA ALA A 129 9.33 0.76 14.44
C ALA A 129 9.42 1.33 13.01
N THR A 130 8.56 2.30 12.68
CA THR A 130 8.58 2.97 11.38
C THR A 130 9.90 3.69 11.14
N VAL A 131 10.37 4.49 12.11
CA VAL A 131 11.65 5.23 12.03
C VAL A 131 12.83 4.28 11.90
N ALA A 132 12.87 3.20 12.69
CA ALA A 132 13.94 2.21 12.62
C ALA A 132 14.04 1.51 11.25
N ILE A 133 12.91 1.31 10.56
CA ILE A 133 12.90 0.76 9.20
C ILE A 133 13.31 1.83 8.18
N ALA A 134 12.80 3.04 8.32
CA ALA A 134 13.10 4.17 7.44
C ALA A 134 14.59 4.51 7.43
N THR A 135 15.22 4.51 8.60
CA THR A 135 16.68 4.77 8.75
C THR A 135 17.51 3.73 7.98
N LYS A 136 17.09 2.47 7.96
CA LYS A 136 17.81 1.42 7.22
C LYS A 136 17.79 1.61 5.71
N VAL A 137 16.81 2.33 5.16
CA VAL A 137 16.73 2.63 3.73
C VAL A 137 17.30 4.01 3.36
N GLY A 138 17.86 4.72 4.36
CA GLY A 138 18.58 5.98 4.14
C GLY A 138 17.81 7.25 4.53
N VAL A 139 16.67 7.13 5.22
CA VAL A 139 15.94 8.31 5.74
C VAL A 139 16.63 8.80 7.01
N ASP A 140 16.80 10.12 7.14
CA ASP A 140 17.35 10.71 8.36
C ASP A 140 16.42 10.45 9.54
N LYS A 141 16.99 9.91 10.62
CA LYS A 141 16.25 9.50 11.81
C LYS A 141 15.64 10.70 12.53
N ALA A 142 16.45 11.73 12.81
CA ALA A 142 16.04 12.85 13.64
C ALA A 142 14.99 13.71 12.92
N GLU A 143 15.15 13.92 11.61
CA GLU A 143 14.19 14.64 10.79
C GLU A 143 12.84 13.91 10.72
N LEU A 144 12.85 12.57 10.53
CA LEU A 144 11.62 11.80 10.49
C LEU A 144 10.91 11.76 11.85
N GLU A 145 11.64 11.60 12.96
CA GLU A 145 11.06 11.65 14.31
C GLU A 145 10.37 13.00 14.57
N GLN A 146 10.97 14.09 14.17
CA GLN A 146 10.35 15.42 14.24
C GLN A 146 9.12 15.52 13.34
N ALA A 147 9.23 15.08 12.09
CA ALA A 147 8.16 15.16 11.10
C ALA A 147 6.89 14.38 11.49
N LEU A 148 7.04 13.21 12.10
CA LEU A 148 5.88 12.40 12.53
C LEU A 148 5.03 13.09 13.60
N ASN A 149 5.60 14.06 14.33
CA ASN A 149 4.89 14.88 15.31
C ASN A 149 4.29 16.15 14.68
N ASP A 150 4.72 16.56 13.49
CA ASP A 150 4.27 17.77 12.81
C ASP A 150 2.79 17.66 12.41
N PRO A 151 1.93 18.62 12.79
CA PRO A 151 0.56 18.70 12.33
C PRO A 151 0.43 18.71 10.81
N ALA A 152 1.32 19.38 10.09
CA ALA A 152 1.28 19.47 8.62
C ALA A 152 1.42 18.08 7.97
N VAL A 153 2.25 17.19 8.51
CA VAL A 153 2.41 15.82 8.02
C VAL A 153 1.16 14.98 8.30
N LYS A 154 0.45 15.24 9.41
CA LYS A 154 -0.82 14.60 9.72
C LYS A 154 -1.92 15.05 8.77
N ASP A 155 -1.97 16.35 8.47
CA ASP A 155 -2.95 16.94 7.56
C ASP A 155 -2.67 16.54 6.10
N ARG A 156 -1.40 16.38 5.72
CA ARG A 156 -1.00 15.84 4.41
C ARG A 156 -1.60 14.45 4.17
N LEU A 157 -1.48 13.53 5.13
CA LEU A 157 -2.09 12.20 5.03
C LEU A 157 -3.63 12.30 4.98
N ARG A 158 -4.24 13.16 5.82
CA ARG A 158 -5.69 13.33 5.81
C ARG A 158 -6.20 13.76 4.44
N ALA A 159 -5.55 14.77 3.83
CA ALA A 159 -5.91 15.26 2.51
C ALA A 159 -5.83 14.16 1.43
N GLU A 160 -4.82 13.29 1.47
CA GLU A 160 -4.70 12.17 0.53
C GLU A 160 -5.77 11.10 0.73
N VAL A 161 -6.11 10.80 1.99
CA VAL A 161 -7.20 9.86 2.31
C VAL A 161 -8.54 10.41 1.83
N ASP A 162 -8.82 11.68 2.08
CA ASP A 162 -10.07 12.34 1.65
C ASP A 162 -10.14 12.39 0.11
N ALA A 163 -9.05 12.71 -0.56
CA ALA A 163 -8.96 12.70 -2.03
C ALA A 163 -9.16 11.29 -2.62
N ALA A 164 -8.59 10.25 -2.01
CA ALA A 164 -8.80 8.87 -2.43
C ALA A 164 -10.28 8.47 -2.31
N ILE A 165 -10.93 8.80 -1.18
CA ILE A 165 -12.35 8.54 -0.95
C ILE A 165 -13.22 9.29 -1.98
N ALA A 166 -12.93 10.57 -2.24
CA ALA A 166 -13.64 11.36 -3.22
C ALA A 166 -13.52 10.80 -4.65
N ARG A 167 -12.42 10.11 -4.97
CA ARG A 167 -12.23 9.39 -6.24
C ARG A 167 -12.86 7.99 -6.26
N GLY A 168 -13.57 7.59 -5.21
CA GLY A 168 -14.22 6.28 -5.13
C GLY A 168 -13.28 5.13 -4.77
N VAL A 169 -12.09 5.39 -4.23
CA VAL A 169 -11.17 4.33 -3.79
C VAL A 169 -11.71 3.70 -2.51
N PHE A 170 -12.08 2.43 -2.58
CA PHE A 170 -12.72 1.72 -1.47
C PHE A 170 -11.94 0.49 -0.97
N GLY A 171 -10.79 0.19 -1.55
CA GLY A 171 -10.04 -1.03 -1.23
C GLY A 171 -8.53 -0.90 -1.40
N SER A 172 -7.81 -1.97 -1.08
CA SER A 172 -6.35 -2.07 -1.24
C SER A 172 -5.96 -3.49 -1.64
N PRO A 173 -5.21 -3.69 -2.76
CA PRO A 173 -4.78 -2.66 -3.71
C PRO A 173 -5.92 -2.14 -4.57
N TYR A 174 -5.80 -0.88 -5.01
CA TYR A 174 -6.70 -0.26 -5.96
C TYR A 174 -5.87 0.53 -6.97
N PHE A 175 -6.14 0.36 -8.24
CA PHE A 175 -5.39 1.00 -9.32
C PHE A 175 -6.31 1.89 -10.14
N VAL A 176 -5.79 3.01 -10.64
CA VAL A 176 -6.50 3.83 -11.62
C VAL A 176 -5.59 4.05 -12.81
N VAL A 177 -6.06 3.67 -14.00
CA VAL A 177 -5.35 3.80 -15.27
C VAL A 177 -6.20 4.58 -16.24
N ASP A 178 -5.76 5.79 -16.61
CA ASP A 178 -6.48 6.67 -17.54
C ASP A 178 -7.97 6.89 -17.16
N GLY A 179 -8.28 6.85 -15.87
CA GLY A 179 -9.63 6.99 -15.32
C GLY A 179 -10.33 5.66 -15.02
N GLU A 180 -9.84 4.54 -15.57
CA GLU A 180 -10.43 3.22 -15.35
C GLU A 180 -9.92 2.59 -14.04
N PRO A 181 -10.82 2.13 -13.14
CA PRO A 181 -10.46 1.56 -11.86
C PRO A 181 -10.33 0.03 -11.89
N PHE A 182 -9.32 -0.50 -11.19
CA PHE A 182 -9.12 -1.94 -10.97
C PHE A 182 -8.90 -2.20 -9.46
N TRP A 183 -9.73 -3.05 -8.87
CA TRP A 183 -9.62 -3.40 -7.46
C TRP A 183 -9.22 -4.85 -7.25
N GLY A 184 -8.11 -5.08 -6.56
CA GLY A 184 -7.59 -6.39 -6.17
C GLY A 184 -6.26 -6.72 -6.83
N SER A 185 -5.43 -7.50 -6.12
CA SER A 185 -4.14 -7.97 -6.65
C SER A 185 -4.30 -8.95 -7.82
N ASP A 186 -5.43 -9.62 -7.91
CA ASP A 186 -5.84 -10.53 -8.98
C ASP A 186 -6.29 -9.79 -10.26
N ARG A 187 -6.44 -8.46 -10.21
CA ARG A 187 -6.75 -7.64 -11.38
C ARG A 187 -5.51 -7.15 -12.13
N LEU A 188 -4.31 -7.41 -11.63
CA LEU A 188 -3.09 -6.98 -12.31
C LEU A 188 -2.94 -7.56 -13.72
N ASP A 189 -3.39 -8.79 -13.96
CA ASP A 189 -3.34 -9.39 -15.30
C ASP A 189 -4.38 -8.75 -16.25
N GLN A 190 -5.53 -8.30 -15.73
CA GLN A 190 -6.50 -7.51 -16.50
C GLN A 190 -5.97 -6.11 -16.78
N LEU A 191 -5.31 -5.46 -15.81
CA LEU A 191 -4.67 -4.17 -15.98
C LEU A 191 -3.55 -4.24 -17.04
N ASP A 192 -2.74 -5.31 -17.03
CA ASP A 192 -1.72 -5.58 -18.04
C ASP A 192 -2.34 -5.64 -19.45
N LYS A 193 -3.44 -6.40 -19.60
CA LYS A 193 -4.16 -6.51 -20.86
C LYS A 193 -4.80 -5.18 -21.29
N TRP A 194 -5.36 -4.42 -20.35
CA TRP A 194 -5.91 -3.09 -20.61
C TRP A 194 -4.86 -2.15 -21.19
N LEU A 195 -3.66 -2.13 -20.61
CA LEU A 195 -2.56 -1.32 -21.13
C LEU A 195 -2.06 -1.77 -22.50
N GLU A 196 -2.10 -3.08 -22.80
CA GLU A 196 -1.70 -3.63 -24.09
C GLU A 196 -2.68 -3.26 -25.21
N THR A 197 -4.01 -3.31 -24.93
CA THR A 197 -5.05 -3.14 -25.95
C THR A 197 -5.62 -1.74 -26.04
N GLY A 198 -5.37 -0.88 -25.06
CA GLY A 198 -6.03 0.43 -24.94
C GLY A 198 -7.46 0.35 -24.40
N GLY A 199 -7.82 -0.77 -23.80
CA GLY A 199 -9.14 -1.03 -23.24
C GLY A 199 -10.01 -2.02 -24.05
N TRP A 200 -11.17 -2.36 -23.49
CA TRP A 200 -12.23 -3.16 -24.13
C TRP A 200 -13.60 -2.71 -23.62
#